data_4ed2a5343852acb3efec09978fa385f6
#
_entry.id   4ed2a5343852acb3efec09978fa385f6
#
_cell.length_a   1.000
_cell.length_b   1.000
_cell.length_c   1.000
_cell.angle_alpha   90.00
_cell.angle_beta   90.00
_cell.angle_gamma   90.00
#
_symmetry.space_group_name_H-M   'P 1'
#
loop_
_entity.id
_entity.type
_entity.pdbx_description
1 polymer ?
#
loop_
_entity_poly.entity_id
_entity_poly.type
_entity_poly.pdbx_seq_one_letter_code
_entity_poly.pdbx_strand_id
1 'polypeptide(L)'
;GWHEVWGSRLFDFARAEVLRFLLCNVAWFVTAYGADGFRFDAVSTALYRHRCLNGRGTFHGYQDYFGPESEVDLAALSYFKLANHLLHALLPAYLGTPPLLSIAEEPSGLPGLCAPLRCGGVGFDLRQTMGLPPLWAEICSQPHGARIPLARLARELCKVRAEERRLAYSECHDHSLVGDQTLAFRLMGADMYQGMT
;
A
#
# COMPACT_ATOMS: atom_id res chain seq x y z
N GLY A 1 -2.22 19.34 9.13
CA GLY A 1 -3.38 18.68 9.69
C GLY A 1 -3.03 17.65 10.77
N TRP A 2 -4.05 17.00 11.30
CA TRP A 2 -3.97 15.95 12.31
C TRP A 2 -4.84 14.77 11.87
N HIS A 3 -4.34 13.55 11.97
CA HIS A 3 -5.10 12.34 11.69
C HIS A 3 -5.65 11.78 13.00
N GLU A 4 -6.96 11.83 13.18
CA GLU A 4 -7.63 11.53 14.47
C GLU A 4 -7.42 10.08 14.91
N VAL A 5 -7.49 9.12 13.97
CA VAL A 5 -7.35 7.69 14.27
C VAL A 5 -5.90 7.31 14.60
N TRP A 6 -4.95 7.80 13.82
CA TRP A 6 -3.53 7.45 14.00
C TRP A 6 -2.79 8.34 15.00
N GLY A 7 -3.42 9.44 15.46
CA GLY A 7 -2.77 10.40 16.36
C GLY A 7 -1.50 11.03 15.77
N SER A 8 -1.43 11.18 14.44
CA SER A 8 -0.26 11.64 13.73
C SER A 8 -0.48 12.96 12.99
N ARG A 9 0.60 13.66 12.66
CA ARG A 9 0.55 14.84 11.80
C ARG A 9 0.39 14.41 10.34
N LEU A 10 -0.39 15.19 9.59
CA LEU A 10 -0.56 15.04 8.15
C LEU A 10 0.36 16.01 7.43
N PHE A 11 1.04 15.53 6.40
CA PHE A 11 1.81 16.36 5.50
C PHE A 11 0.89 17.25 4.65
N ASP A 12 1.32 18.48 4.45
CA ASP A 12 0.67 19.40 3.49
C ASP A 12 1.42 19.31 2.16
N PHE A 13 0.96 18.41 1.30
CA PHE A 13 1.60 18.14 0.00
C PHE A 13 1.56 19.33 -0.96
N ALA A 14 0.76 20.38 -0.69
CA ALA A 14 0.76 21.61 -1.49
C ALA A 14 1.97 22.49 -1.21
N ARG A 15 2.72 22.23 -0.13
CA ARG A 15 3.92 23.01 0.19
C ARG A 15 5.16 22.43 -0.47
N ALA A 16 5.88 23.28 -1.20
CA ALA A 16 7.12 22.89 -1.89
C ALA A 16 8.17 22.30 -0.95
N GLU A 17 8.27 22.82 0.29
CA GLU A 17 9.23 22.34 1.30
C GLU A 17 8.88 20.92 1.79
N VAL A 18 7.59 20.58 1.89
CA VAL A 18 7.13 19.24 2.24
C VAL A 18 7.46 18.27 1.11
N LEU A 19 7.15 18.64 -0.13
CA LEU A 19 7.52 17.83 -1.30
C LEU A 19 9.02 17.61 -1.38
N ARG A 20 9.82 18.65 -1.20
CA ARG A 20 11.28 18.57 -1.20
C ARG A 20 11.76 17.61 -0.11
N PHE A 21 11.27 17.76 1.12
CA PHE A 21 11.64 16.88 2.23
C PHE A 21 11.35 15.41 1.90
N LEU A 22 10.14 15.09 1.44
CA LEU A 22 9.73 13.71 1.17
C LEU A 22 10.48 13.11 -0.02
N LEU A 23 10.69 13.86 -1.11
CA LEU A 23 11.45 13.38 -2.26
C LEU A 23 12.94 13.22 -1.96
N CYS A 24 13.53 14.16 -1.20
CA CYS A 24 14.91 14.02 -0.72
C CYS A 24 15.07 12.82 0.22
N ASN A 25 14.07 12.53 1.05
CA ASN A 25 14.09 11.34 1.90
C ASN A 25 14.15 10.05 1.07
N VAL A 26 13.31 9.93 0.02
CA VAL A 26 13.37 8.81 -0.93
C VAL A 26 14.77 8.70 -1.55
N ALA A 27 15.29 9.79 -2.10
CA ALA A 27 16.62 9.80 -2.71
C ALA A 27 17.72 9.42 -1.71
N TRP A 28 17.62 9.90 -0.48
CA TRP A 28 18.62 9.62 0.55
C TRP A 28 18.67 8.16 0.96
N PHE A 29 17.52 7.49 1.13
CA PHE A 29 17.51 6.06 1.43
C PHE A 29 18.11 5.22 0.31
N VAL A 30 17.89 5.60 -0.94
CA VAL A 30 18.52 4.92 -2.09
C VAL A 30 20.03 5.14 -2.09
N THR A 31 20.48 6.39 -1.96
CA THR A 31 21.89 6.74 -2.12
C THR A 31 22.74 6.38 -0.90
N ALA A 32 22.19 6.50 0.32
CA ALA A 32 22.93 6.26 1.56
C ALA A 32 22.85 4.81 2.05
N TYR A 33 21.71 4.13 1.82
CA TYR A 33 21.48 2.78 2.32
C TYR A 33 21.32 1.72 1.21
N GLY A 34 21.33 2.12 -0.06
CA GLY A 34 21.20 1.19 -1.18
C GLY A 34 19.81 0.53 -1.26
N ALA A 35 18.75 1.26 -0.89
CA ALA A 35 17.40 0.73 -0.99
C ALA A 35 17.02 0.45 -2.46
N ASP A 36 16.51 -0.74 -2.76
CA ASP A 36 16.10 -1.17 -4.11
C ASP A 36 14.68 -0.73 -4.48
N GLY A 37 13.95 -0.15 -3.53
CA GLY A 37 12.59 0.32 -3.73
C GLY A 37 11.87 0.67 -2.44
N PHE A 38 10.58 1.03 -2.56
CA PHE A 38 9.75 1.46 -1.43
C PHE A 38 8.35 0.86 -1.46
N ARG A 39 7.88 0.48 -0.30
CA ARG A 39 6.45 0.31 -0.04
C ARG A 39 5.93 1.61 0.58
N PHE A 40 4.99 2.24 -0.10
CA PHE A 40 4.29 3.43 0.38
C PHE A 40 3.10 2.99 1.22
N ASP A 41 3.17 3.36 2.49
CA ASP A 41 2.16 3.05 3.50
C ASP A 41 0.95 3.96 3.36
N ALA A 42 -0.25 3.42 3.60
CA ALA A 42 -1.51 4.16 3.70
C ALA A 42 -1.71 5.20 2.59
N VAL A 43 -1.42 4.82 1.33
CA VAL A 43 -1.52 5.72 0.17
C VAL A 43 -2.90 6.36 0.05
N SER A 44 -3.99 5.61 0.30
CA SER A 44 -5.35 6.14 0.29
C SER A 44 -5.58 7.22 1.35
N THR A 45 -4.98 7.10 2.53
CA THR A 45 -5.08 8.13 3.58
C THR A 45 -4.41 9.45 3.17
N ALA A 46 -3.30 9.38 2.44
CA ALA A 46 -2.67 10.57 1.88
C ALA A 46 -3.43 11.12 0.67
N LEU A 47 -3.95 10.22 -0.17
CA LEU A 47 -4.50 10.54 -1.48
C LEU A 47 -5.86 11.21 -1.44
N TYR A 48 -6.69 10.95 -0.39
CA TYR A 48 -8.03 11.53 -0.29
C TYR A 48 -8.13 12.57 0.83
N ARG A 49 -8.85 13.67 0.55
CA ARG A 49 -9.07 14.77 1.53
C ARG A 49 -9.80 14.30 2.78
N HIS A 50 -10.73 13.37 2.65
CA HIS A 50 -11.42 12.75 3.79
C HIS A 50 -10.56 11.76 4.60
N ARG A 51 -9.33 11.48 4.17
CA ARG A 51 -8.34 10.63 4.87
C ARG A 51 -8.87 9.22 5.23
N CYS A 52 -9.86 8.73 4.50
CA CYS A 52 -10.57 7.47 4.80
C CYS A 52 -11.22 7.42 6.20
N LEU A 53 -11.49 8.58 6.82
CA LEU A 53 -12.11 8.69 8.12
C LEU A 53 -13.64 8.63 8.05
N ASN A 54 -14.28 8.32 9.19
CA ASN A 54 -15.75 8.38 9.36
C ASN A 54 -16.54 7.56 8.33
N GLY A 55 -16.03 6.37 7.95
CA GLY A 55 -16.67 5.48 6.97
C GLY A 55 -16.59 5.96 5.52
N ARG A 56 -15.87 7.05 5.23
CA ARG A 56 -15.68 7.57 3.87
C ARG A 56 -14.66 6.78 3.04
N GLY A 57 -14.16 5.65 3.56
CA GLY A 57 -13.28 4.74 2.82
C GLY A 57 -14.01 3.80 1.86
N THR A 58 -15.31 3.99 1.65
CA THR A 58 -16.10 3.20 0.71
C THR A 58 -16.21 3.91 -0.63
N PHE A 59 -15.77 3.23 -1.68
CA PHE A 59 -15.75 3.76 -3.04
C PHE A 59 -16.72 2.93 -3.90
N HIS A 60 -17.70 3.60 -4.50
CA HIS A 60 -18.81 2.93 -5.19
C HIS A 60 -18.82 3.17 -6.70
N GLY A 61 -18.16 4.22 -7.16
CA GLY A 61 -18.20 4.57 -8.57
C GLY A 61 -17.02 5.43 -9.04
N TYR A 62 -17.02 5.67 -10.34
CA TYR A 62 -15.96 6.45 -10.98
C TYR A 62 -15.85 7.90 -10.48
N GLN A 63 -16.98 8.48 -10.07
CA GLN A 63 -17.06 9.83 -9.52
C GLN A 63 -16.27 10.00 -8.21
N ASP A 64 -16.07 8.91 -7.46
CA ASP A 64 -15.30 8.97 -6.21
C ASP A 64 -13.82 9.25 -6.45
N TYR A 65 -13.33 8.88 -7.64
CA TYR A 65 -11.94 9.05 -8.02
C TYR A 65 -11.69 10.26 -8.92
N PHE A 66 -12.68 10.62 -9.74
CA PHE A 66 -12.51 11.62 -10.80
C PHE A 66 -13.69 12.58 -10.88
N GLY A 67 -13.40 13.81 -11.34
CA GLY A 67 -14.39 14.84 -11.52
C GLY A 67 -14.43 15.87 -10.40
N PRO A 68 -15.34 16.83 -10.48
CA PRO A 68 -15.38 17.99 -9.58
C PRO A 68 -15.75 17.63 -8.15
N GLU A 69 -16.45 16.52 -7.94
CA GLU A 69 -16.85 16.04 -6.61
C GLU A 69 -15.86 15.05 -6.00
N SER A 70 -14.82 14.69 -6.74
CA SER A 70 -13.78 13.79 -6.25
C SER A 70 -13.05 14.38 -5.05
N GLU A 71 -12.86 13.54 -4.04
CA GLU A 71 -12.11 13.90 -2.83
C GLU A 71 -10.59 13.67 -2.99
N VAL A 72 -10.12 13.39 -4.20
CA VAL A 72 -8.68 13.20 -4.46
C VAL A 72 -7.92 14.49 -4.21
N ASP A 73 -6.91 14.41 -3.37
CA ASP A 73 -5.95 15.47 -3.11
C ASP A 73 -4.91 15.51 -4.25
N LEU A 74 -5.08 16.45 -5.17
CA LEU A 74 -4.21 16.57 -6.33
C LEU A 74 -2.75 16.86 -5.98
N ALA A 75 -2.49 17.49 -4.83
CA ALA A 75 -1.13 17.75 -4.37
C ALA A 75 -0.48 16.44 -3.89
N ALA A 76 -1.20 15.60 -3.14
CA ALA A 76 -0.74 14.28 -2.76
C ALA A 76 -0.56 13.36 -3.98
N LEU A 77 -1.50 13.41 -4.93
CA LEU A 77 -1.38 12.67 -6.20
C LEU A 77 -0.12 13.08 -6.96
N SER A 78 0.19 14.39 -7.00
CA SER A 78 1.41 14.92 -7.63
C SER A 78 2.68 14.43 -6.91
N TYR A 79 2.67 14.37 -5.58
CA TYR A 79 3.78 13.79 -4.82
C TYR A 79 4.04 12.34 -5.23
N PHE A 80 3.02 11.48 -5.29
CA PHE A 80 3.21 10.07 -5.68
C PHE A 80 3.72 9.93 -7.12
N LYS A 81 3.22 10.74 -8.04
CA LYS A 81 3.73 10.79 -9.42
C LYS A 81 5.20 11.20 -9.49
N LEU A 82 5.59 12.22 -8.72
CA LEU A 82 6.98 12.67 -8.63
C LEU A 82 7.88 11.63 -7.98
N ALA A 83 7.43 10.97 -6.92
CA ALA A 83 8.16 9.89 -6.26
C ALA A 83 8.42 8.71 -7.22
N ASN A 84 7.39 8.29 -7.95
CA ASN A 84 7.55 7.24 -8.97
C ASN A 84 8.47 7.66 -10.12
N HIS A 85 8.39 8.92 -10.57
CA HIS A 85 9.34 9.44 -11.57
C HIS A 85 10.78 9.46 -11.05
N LEU A 86 10.97 9.85 -9.79
CA LEU A 86 12.27 9.83 -9.13
C LEU A 86 12.85 8.40 -9.08
N LEU A 87 12.04 7.41 -8.69
CA LEU A 87 12.44 6.01 -8.57
C LEU A 87 12.68 5.33 -9.92
N HIS A 88 11.90 5.64 -10.93
CA HIS A 88 11.94 4.92 -12.19
C HIS A 88 12.85 5.57 -13.25
N ALA A 89 13.14 6.86 -13.11
CA ALA A 89 13.91 7.59 -14.13
C ALA A 89 15.11 8.36 -13.56
N LEU A 90 14.89 9.24 -12.59
CA LEU A 90 15.95 10.17 -12.19
C LEU A 90 17.08 9.48 -11.40
N LEU A 91 16.75 8.72 -10.37
CA LEU A 91 17.77 7.99 -9.59
C LEU A 91 18.46 6.91 -10.40
N PRO A 92 17.76 6.07 -11.17
CA PRO A 92 18.42 5.11 -12.05
C PRO A 92 19.37 5.77 -13.05
N ALA A 93 18.98 6.86 -13.68
CA ALA A 93 19.85 7.60 -14.60
C ALA A 93 21.09 8.20 -13.92
N TYR A 94 20.94 8.67 -12.69
CA TYR A 94 22.03 9.24 -11.90
C TYR A 94 23.02 8.17 -11.39
N LEU A 95 22.48 7.02 -10.93
CA LEU A 95 23.27 5.93 -10.32
C LEU A 95 23.76 4.89 -11.32
N GLY A 96 23.26 4.89 -12.57
CA GLY A 96 23.53 3.84 -13.55
C GLY A 96 22.91 2.48 -13.19
N THR A 97 21.74 2.50 -12.52
CA THR A 97 21.04 1.29 -12.04
C THR A 97 19.75 1.04 -12.81
N PRO A 98 19.16 -0.17 -12.73
CA PRO A 98 17.80 -0.41 -13.18
C PRO A 98 16.79 0.46 -12.41
N PRO A 99 15.55 0.61 -12.94
CA PRO A 99 14.46 1.24 -12.20
C PRO A 99 14.23 0.60 -10.83
N LEU A 100 13.97 1.43 -9.82
CA LEU A 100 13.73 1.02 -8.44
C LEU A 100 12.24 0.68 -8.26
N LEU A 101 11.95 -0.31 -7.41
CA LEU A 101 10.60 -0.81 -7.22
C LEU A 101 9.73 0.16 -6.38
N SER A 102 8.48 0.36 -6.79
CA SER A 102 7.49 1.09 -6.01
C SER A 102 6.21 0.26 -5.79
N ILE A 103 5.80 0.14 -4.52
CA ILE A 103 4.65 -0.64 -4.09
C ILE A 103 3.69 0.27 -3.34
N ALA A 104 2.41 0.28 -3.71
CA ALA A 104 1.40 1.05 -3.00
C ALA A 104 0.53 0.16 -2.12
N GLU A 105 0.41 0.52 -0.84
CA GLU A 105 -0.71 0.08 -0.03
C GLU A 105 -1.90 1.00 -0.29
N GLU A 106 -2.80 0.55 -1.17
CA GLU A 106 -3.91 1.38 -1.62
C GLU A 106 -5.18 0.51 -1.76
N PRO A 107 -6.03 0.46 -0.71
CA PRO A 107 -7.23 -0.36 -0.68
C PRO A 107 -8.43 0.23 -1.43
N SER A 108 -8.45 1.54 -1.72
CA SER A 108 -9.60 2.20 -2.34
C SER A 108 -9.89 1.70 -3.74
N GLY A 109 -8.86 1.23 -4.41
CA GLY A 109 -8.98 0.74 -5.78
C GLY A 109 -8.90 1.84 -6.84
N LEU A 110 -8.18 2.95 -6.56
CA LEU A 110 -7.98 4.04 -7.54
C LEU A 110 -7.58 3.47 -8.91
N PRO A 111 -8.37 3.76 -9.96
CA PRO A 111 -8.01 3.37 -11.32
C PRO A 111 -6.72 4.05 -11.79
N GLY A 112 -5.88 3.33 -12.52
CA GLY A 112 -4.64 3.87 -13.06
C GLY A 112 -3.51 4.04 -12.03
N LEU A 113 -3.64 3.48 -10.82
CA LEU A 113 -2.59 3.53 -9.80
C LEU A 113 -1.26 2.97 -10.34
N CYS A 114 -1.31 1.81 -11.00
CA CYS A 114 -0.14 1.15 -11.59
C CYS A 114 0.04 1.45 -13.09
N ALA A 115 -0.79 2.31 -13.67
CA ALA A 115 -0.58 2.73 -15.05
C ALA A 115 0.64 3.66 -15.15
N PRO A 116 1.43 3.57 -16.24
CA PRO A 116 2.59 4.42 -16.42
C PRO A 116 2.24 5.91 -16.43
N LEU A 117 3.16 6.75 -15.93
CA LEU A 117 3.00 8.21 -15.90
C LEU A 117 2.67 8.80 -17.29
N ARG A 118 3.31 8.28 -18.36
CA ARG A 118 3.05 8.70 -19.75
C ARG A 118 1.61 8.43 -20.23
N CYS A 119 0.91 7.52 -19.55
CA CYS A 119 -0.49 7.19 -19.82
C CYS A 119 -1.45 7.92 -18.85
N GLY A 120 -0.94 8.88 -18.08
CA GLY A 120 -1.74 9.61 -17.09
C GLY A 120 -1.88 8.91 -15.75
N GLY A 121 -1.30 7.72 -15.56
CA GLY A 121 -1.32 6.95 -14.32
C GLY A 121 -0.49 7.56 -13.20
N VAL A 122 -0.49 6.91 -12.04
CA VAL A 122 0.31 7.32 -10.87
C VAL A 122 1.73 6.74 -10.93
N GLY A 123 1.90 5.62 -11.61
CA GLY A 123 3.20 5.04 -11.93
C GLY A 123 3.73 4.02 -10.92
N PHE A 124 2.94 3.54 -9.98
CA PHE A 124 3.38 2.44 -9.11
C PHE A 124 3.57 1.14 -9.90
N ASP A 125 4.57 0.34 -9.52
CA ASP A 125 4.80 -0.97 -10.12
C ASP A 125 3.78 -1.99 -9.63
N LEU A 126 3.49 -1.99 -8.33
CA LEU A 126 2.63 -2.97 -7.68
C LEU A 126 1.62 -2.31 -6.73
N ARG A 127 0.42 -2.88 -6.70
CA ARG A 127 -0.58 -2.65 -5.65
C ARG A 127 -0.53 -3.80 -4.66
N GLN A 128 -0.50 -3.51 -3.38
CA GLN A 128 -0.59 -4.51 -2.32
C GLN A 128 -2.01 -5.10 -2.24
N THR A 129 -2.12 -6.43 -2.13
CA THR A 129 -3.43 -7.11 -2.07
C THR A 129 -3.98 -7.09 -0.65
N MET A 130 -5.11 -6.43 -0.44
CA MET A 130 -5.71 -6.30 0.90
C MET A 130 -6.66 -7.45 1.28
N GLY A 131 -7.08 -8.28 0.34
CA GLY A 131 -8.04 -9.36 0.61
C GLY A 131 -7.43 -10.69 1.06
N LEU A 132 -6.13 -10.89 0.84
CA LEU A 132 -5.46 -12.15 1.17
C LEU A 132 -5.14 -12.31 2.65
N PRO A 133 -4.59 -11.32 3.37
CA PRO A 133 -4.24 -11.49 4.77
C PRO A 133 -5.42 -11.88 5.67
N PRO A 134 -6.61 -11.24 5.59
CA PRO A 134 -7.77 -11.69 6.36
C PRO A 134 -8.19 -13.13 6.04
N LEU A 135 -8.06 -13.53 4.78
CA LEU A 135 -8.36 -14.91 4.38
C LEU A 135 -7.36 -15.91 4.96
N TRP A 136 -6.06 -15.57 4.97
CA TRP A 136 -5.06 -16.39 5.64
C TRP A 136 -5.29 -16.48 7.14
N ALA A 137 -5.61 -15.36 7.79
CA ALA A 137 -5.96 -15.34 9.22
C ALA A 137 -7.17 -16.24 9.51
N GLU A 138 -8.21 -16.21 8.69
CA GLU A 138 -9.38 -17.08 8.77
C GLU A 138 -9.00 -18.55 8.62
N ILE A 139 -8.21 -18.89 7.60
CA ILE A 139 -7.77 -20.28 7.37
C ILE A 139 -6.93 -20.80 8.52
N CYS A 140 -5.97 -20.02 9.00
CA CYS A 140 -5.09 -20.41 10.10
C CYS A 140 -5.79 -20.50 11.48
N SER A 141 -6.96 -19.89 11.61
CA SER A 141 -7.80 -19.97 12.82
C SER A 141 -8.77 -21.15 12.81
N GLN A 142 -8.85 -21.91 11.72
CA GLN A 142 -9.72 -23.09 11.64
C GLN A 142 -9.19 -24.23 12.50
N PRO A 143 -10.08 -25.10 13.05
CA PRO A 143 -9.67 -26.31 13.74
C PRO A 143 -8.81 -27.21 12.85
N HIS A 144 -7.92 -27.98 13.48
CA HIS A 144 -7.07 -28.94 12.76
C HIS A 144 -7.94 -29.90 11.93
N GLY A 145 -7.62 -30.08 10.64
CA GLY A 145 -8.38 -30.92 9.71
C GLY A 145 -9.57 -30.22 9.05
N ALA A 146 -9.82 -28.95 9.34
CA ALA A 146 -10.85 -28.19 8.65
C ALA A 146 -10.56 -28.07 7.13
N ARG A 147 -11.62 -28.02 6.34
CA ARG A 147 -11.50 -27.93 4.88
C ARG A 147 -11.06 -26.52 4.46
N ILE A 148 -9.88 -26.44 3.84
CA ILE A 148 -9.36 -25.17 3.28
C ILE A 148 -10.25 -24.71 2.11
N PRO A 149 -10.71 -23.45 2.08
CA PRO A 149 -11.56 -22.93 1.02
C PRO A 149 -10.75 -22.57 -0.24
N LEU A 150 -10.19 -23.59 -0.91
CA LEU A 150 -9.28 -23.42 -2.05
C LEU A 150 -9.86 -22.57 -3.19
N ALA A 151 -11.16 -22.72 -3.48
CA ALA A 151 -11.82 -21.92 -4.53
C ALA A 151 -11.86 -20.42 -4.18
N ARG A 152 -12.02 -20.08 -2.89
CA ARG A 152 -11.99 -18.68 -2.43
C ARG A 152 -10.55 -18.15 -2.45
N LEU A 153 -9.59 -18.95 -2.00
CA LEU A 153 -8.17 -18.61 -2.05
C LEU A 153 -7.69 -18.37 -3.48
N ALA A 154 -8.02 -19.29 -4.41
CA ALA A 154 -7.69 -19.14 -5.82
C ALA A 154 -8.32 -17.87 -6.41
N ARG A 155 -9.58 -17.57 -6.09
CA ARG A 155 -10.26 -16.36 -6.54
C ARG A 155 -9.56 -15.09 -6.05
N GLU A 156 -9.18 -15.01 -4.79
CA GLU A 156 -8.46 -13.86 -4.26
C GLU A 156 -7.04 -13.73 -4.86
N LEU A 157 -6.35 -14.84 -5.09
CA LEU A 157 -5.05 -14.87 -5.77
C LEU A 157 -5.15 -14.45 -7.24
N CYS A 158 -6.26 -14.78 -7.93
CA CYS A 158 -6.47 -14.46 -9.34
C CYS A 158 -7.24 -13.16 -9.57
N LYS A 159 -7.67 -12.46 -8.52
CA LYS A 159 -8.42 -11.20 -8.62
C LYS A 159 -7.49 -10.05 -9.02
N VAL A 160 -7.22 -9.97 -10.32
CA VAL A 160 -6.32 -8.97 -10.91
C VAL A 160 -7.15 -8.01 -11.76
N ARG A 161 -6.88 -6.70 -11.65
CA ARG A 161 -7.38 -5.73 -12.62
C ARG A 161 -6.51 -5.79 -13.88
N ALA A 162 -7.12 -5.50 -15.02
CA ALA A 162 -6.38 -5.41 -16.26
C ALA A 162 -5.22 -4.40 -16.08
N GLU A 163 -4.04 -4.80 -16.53
CA GLU A 163 -2.81 -3.98 -16.52
C GLU A 163 -2.26 -3.57 -15.12
N GLU A 164 -2.83 -4.07 -14.02
CA GLU A 164 -2.28 -3.88 -12.68
C GLU A 164 -1.50 -5.12 -12.22
N ARG A 165 -0.28 -4.90 -11.78
CA ARG A 165 0.49 -5.92 -11.05
C ARG A 165 0.18 -5.82 -9.56
N ARG A 166 0.21 -6.96 -8.87
CA ARG A 166 -0.13 -7.03 -7.45
C ARG A 166 0.93 -7.74 -6.65
N LEU A 167 1.15 -7.26 -5.43
CA LEU A 167 1.91 -7.95 -4.41
C LEU A 167 0.94 -8.76 -3.54
N ALA A 168 0.99 -10.08 -3.67
CA ALA A 168 0.27 -11.00 -2.78
C ALA A 168 1.12 -11.28 -1.53
N TYR A 169 0.50 -11.29 -0.35
CA TYR A 169 1.17 -11.55 0.91
C TYR A 169 0.22 -12.20 1.91
N SER A 170 0.77 -12.88 2.90
CA SER A 170 0.00 -13.58 3.93
C SER A 170 -0.25 -12.72 5.15
N GLU A 171 0.74 -11.98 5.61
CA GLU A 171 0.68 -11.07 6.75
C GLU A 171 1.68 -9.92 6.61
N CYS A 172 1.46 -8.84 7.33
CA CYS A 172 2.39 -7.75 7.52
C CYS A 172 2.33 -7.27 8.98
N HIS A 173 3.11 -6.24 9.31
CA HIS A 173 3.17 -5.66 10.66
C HIS A 173 1.80 -5.23 11.21
N ASP A 174 0.88 -4.75 10.38
CA ASP A 174 -0.45 -4.30 10.82
C ASP A 174 -1.26 -5.40 11.49
N HIS A 175 -1.15 -6.65 11.00
CA HIS A 175 -1.90 -7.78 11.53
C HIS A 175 -1.47 -8.16 12.95
N SER A 176 -0.21 -7.90 13.31
CA SER A 176 0.31 -8.18 14.65
C SER A 176 0.21 -7.00 15.61
N LEU A 177 0.08 -5.77 15.11
CA LEU A 177 0.09 -4.55 15.93
C LEU A 177 -1.30 -3.99 16.23
N VAL A 178 -2.29 -4.23 15.38
CA VAL A 178 -3.63 -3.62 15.49
C VAL A 178 -4.66 -4.60 16.06
N GLY A 179 -4.35 -5.17 17.24
CA GLY A 179 -5.31 -5.98 17.99
C GLY A 179 -5.49 -7.40 17.47
N ASP A 180 -4.58 -7.89 16.65
CA ASP A 180 -4.59 -9.25 16.11
C ASP A 180 -3.26 -9.96 16.43
N GLN A 181 -3.04 -11.16 15.88
CA GLN A 181 -1.85 -11.98 16.10
C GLN A 181 -1.28 -12.46 14.76
N THR A 182 0.02 -12.78 14.78
CA THR A 182 0.70 -13.33 13.60
C THR A 182 0.11 -14.69 13.22
N LEU A 183 0.28 -15.09 11.96
CA LEU A 183 -0.15 -16.43 11.51
C LEU A 183 0.54 -17.55 12.28
N ALA A 184 1.81 -17.34 12.69
CA ALA A 184 2.53 -18.31 13.53
C ALA A 184 1.81 -18.55 14.87
N PHE A 185 1.40 -17.49 15.56
CA PHE A 185 0.64 -17.60 16.81
C PHE A 185 -0.74 -18.26 16.59
N ARG A 186 -1.40 -17.98 15.47
CA ARG A 186 -2.69 -18.60 15.14
C ARG A 186 -2.56 -20.10 14.91
N LEU A 187 -1.50 -20.53 14.23
CA LEU A 187 -1.25 -21.95 13.94
C LEU A 187 -0.77 -22.74 15.16
N MET A 188 0.10 -22.15 15.96
CA MET A 188 0.75 -22.84 17.09
C MET A 188 -0.02 -22.68 18.40
N GLY A 189 -0.82 -21.60 18.56
CA GLY A 189 -1.55 -21.33 19.78
C GLY A 189 -0.65 -21.38 21.02
N ALA A 190 -1.02 -22.17 22.03
CA ALA A 190 -0.26 -22.32 23.28
C ALA A 190 1.14 -22.92 23.06
N ASP A 191 1.33 -23.75 22.03
CA ASP A 191 2.61 -24.40 21.75
C ASP A 191 3.71 -23.42 21.35
N MET A 192 3.33 -22.21 20.92
CA MET A 192 4.28 -21.13 20.65
C MET A 192 5.15 -20.82 21.86
N TYR A 193 4.57 -20.84 23.05
CA TYR A 193 5.30 -20.55 24.30
C TYR A 193 6.13 -21.72 24.80
N GLN A 194 5.75 -22.95 24.47
CA GLN A 194 6.46 -24.17 24.90
C GLN A 194 7.64 -24.50 23.98
N GLY A 195 7.55 -24.11 22.69
CA GLY A 195 8.57 -24.37 21.68
C GLY A 195 9.67 -23.31 21.57
N MET A 196 9.64 -22.27 22.38
CA MET A 196 10.63 -21.16 22.35
C MET A 196 11.87 -21.40 23.24
N THR A 197 12.09 -22.62 23.71
CA THR A 197 13.25 -23.00 24.56
C THR A 197 14.38 -23.57 23.73
#